data_6952964798a106e31b90eb7d7d772c32
#
_entry.id   6952964798a106e31b90eb7d7d772c32
#
_cell.length_a   1.000
_cell.length_b   1.000
_cell.length_c   1.000
_cell.angle_alpha   90.00
_cell.angle_beta   90.00
_cell.angle_gamma   90.00
#
_symmetry.space_group_name_H-M   'P 1'
#
loop_
_entity.id
_entity.type
_entity.pdbx_description
1 polymer ?
#
loop_
_entity_poly.entity_id
_entity_poly.type
_entity_poly.pdbx_seq_one_letter_code
_entity_poly.pdbx_strand_id
1 'polypeptide(L)'
;MNEITQLLHIDPLLLQALREDIPEEDVSTNAVMPHACPGTVDLIAKEDGIVAGLAVYARVFTLLDPGAKMEFFCRDGDTVQPGQKLAVVTGDIRALLSGERVALNYLQRMSGIATYTHQLSTLLEGTGITLLDTRKTSPNNRIFEKYAVRVGGGSNHRTGLSDGVLLKDNHIGAAGGVAKAVKMARQYASFVRKIEVEVETLEQVKEAVEAGADIIMLDNMSDEDMRKAVTLIAGRAKTECSGNVTRENIARLRDIGIDYVSSGALTHSAPILDLSMKHLRPLTEGEA
;
A
#
# COMPACT_ATOMS: atom_id res chain seq x y z
N MET A 1 -0.16 13.10 0.23
CA MET A 1 -0.91 12.95 1.50
C MET A 1 -1.00 14.32 2.13
N ASN A 2 -2.17 14.76 2.64
CA ASN A 2 -2.30 16.12 3.18
C ASN A 2 -1.86 16.20 4.66
N GLU A 3 -1.59 17.43 5.13
CA GLU A 3 -1.06 17.69 6.48
C GLU A 3 -1.97 17.18 7.61
N ILE A 4 -3.31 17.26 7.44
CA ILE A 4 -4.26 16.75 8.43
C ILE A 4 -4.16 15.23 8.56
N THR A 5 -4.04 14.52 7.44
CA THR A 5 -3.83 13.07 7.44
C THR A 5 -2.49 12.70 8.09
N GLN A 6 -1.43 13.47 7.84
CA GLN A 6 -0.13 13.27 8.50
C GLN A 6 -0.28 13.43 10.01
N LEU A 7 -0.77 14.55 10.47
CA LEU A 7 -0.91 14.85 11.90
C LEU A 7 -1.77 13.81 12.65
N LEU A 8 -2.93 13.43 12.09
CA LEU A 8 -3.89 12.58 12.81
C LEU A 8 -3.57 11.08 12.73
N HIS A 9 -3.00 10.62 11.64
CA HIS A 9 -2.90 9.19 11.35
C HIS A 9 -1.47 8.68 11.14
N ILE A 10 -0.54 9.54 10.73
CA ILE A 10 0.83 9.14 10.41
C ILE A 10 1.78 9.44 11.55
N ASP A 11 1.75 10.67 12.09
CA ASP A 11 2.65 11.07 13.17
C ASP A 11 2.62 10.12 14.38
N PRO A 12 1.45 9.65 14.86
CA PRO A 12 1.42 8.69 15.96
C PRO A 12 2.16 7.37 15.65
N LEU A 13 2.07 6.88 14.40
CA LEU A 13 2.73 5.66 13.97
C LEU A 13 4.24 5.86 13.80
N LEU A 14 4.66 6.98 13.22
CA LEU A 14 6.08 7.32 13.09
C LEU A 14 6.74 7.53 14.45
N LEU A 15 6.06 8.22 15.36
CA LEU A 15 6.55 8.41 16.74
C LEU A 15 6.66 7.07 17.49
N GLN A 16 5.75 6.12 17.23
CA GLN A 16 5.86 4.77 17.80
C GLN A 16 7.07 4.04 17.24
N ALA A 17 7.32 4.10 15.94
CA ALA A 17 8.49 3.48 15.31
C ALA A 17 9.80 4.13 15.78
N LEU A 18 9.84 5.46 15.93
CA LEU A 18 10.99 6.16 16.49
C LEU A 18 11.26 5.76 17.94
N ARG A 19 10.22 5.58 18.78
CA ARG A 19 10.39 5.11 20.17
C ARG A 19 10.84 3.65 20.25
N GLU A 20 10.48 2.81 19.27
CA GLU A 20 10.98 1.44 19.18
C GLU A 20 12.47 1.41 18.89
N ASP A 21 12.94 2.26 17.97
CA ASP A 21 14.35 2.33 17.56
C ASP A 21 15.23 3.11 18.55
N ILE A 22 14.65 4.11 19.23
CA ILE A 22 15.31 4.96 20.22
C ILE A 22 14.56 4.86 21.55
N PRO A 23 14.67 3.73 22.28
CA PRO A 23 13.90 3.52 23.53
C PRO A 23 14.36 4.45 24.66
N GLU A 24 15.65 4.78 24.73
CA GLU A 24 16.25 5.67 25.72
C GLU A 24 17.15 6.72 25.05
N GLU A 25 18.19 6.27 24.32
CA GLU A 25 19.14 7.13 23.61
C GLU A 25 19.75 6.44 22.39
N ASP A 26 20.30 7.24 21.45
CA ASP A 26 21.22 6.78 20.41
C ASP A 26 22.66 6.89 20.92
N VAL A 27 23.18 5.82 21.49
CA VAL A 27 24.51 5.76 22.11
C VAL A 27 25.61 6.13 21.09
N SER A 28 25.51 5.66 19.85
CA SER A 28 26.51 5.92 18.82
C SER A 28 26.55 7.39 18.44
N THR A 29 25.39 7.97 18.19
CA THR A 29 25.28 9.39 17.86
C THR A 29 25.71 10.26 19.00
N ASN A 30 25.27 9.99 20.23
CA ASN A 30 25.65 10.76 21.41
C ASN A 30 27.16 10.71 21.70
N ALA A 31 27.81 9.56 21.41
CA ALA A 31 29.26 9.42 21.61
C ALA A 31 30.10 10.30 20.66
N VAL A 32 29.62 10.50 19.41
CA VAL A 32 30.41 11.23 18.40
C VAL A 32 29.89 12.64 18.13
N MET A 33 28.63 12.93 18.47
CA MET A 33 27.95 14.22 18.26
C MET A 33 27.33 14.73 19.58
N PRO A 34 28.15 15.16 20.58
CA PRO A 34 27.61 15.57 21.88
C PRO A 34 26.83 16.90 21.84
N HIS A 35 26.97 17.66 20.76
CA HIS A 35 26.30 18.96 20.57
C HIS A 35 25.60 19.03 19.23
N ALA A 36 24.60 19.92 19.14
CA ALA A 36 23.92 20.23 17.90
C ALA A 36 24.92 20.68 16.83
N CYS A 37 24.81 20.09 15.64
CA CYS A 37 25.67 20.43 14.51
C CYS A 37 24.85 20.34 13.22
N PRO A 38 24.66 21.44 12.49
CA PRO A 38 23.97 21.39 11.20
C PRO A 38 24.79 20.58 10.20
N GLY A 39 24.11 19.75 9.44
CA GLY A 39 24.74 18.91 8.43
C GLY A 39 23.78 18.56 7.29
N THR A 40 24.33 17.83 6.33
CA THR A 40 23.59 17.39 5.16
C THR A 40 23.94 15.96 4.79
N VAL A 41 22.97 15.23 4.19
CA VAL A 41 23.12 13.83 3.77
C VAL A 41 22.33 13.59 2.48
N ASP A 42 22.88 12.77 1.60
CA ASP A 42 22.23 12.38 0.34
C ASP A 42 21.39 11.11 0.52
N LEU A 43 20.16 11.09 -0.05
CA LEU A 43 19.38 9.89 -0.27
C LEU A 43 19.65 9.36 -1.68
N ILE A 44 20.04 8.08 -1.79
CA ILE A 44 20.48 7.46 -3.05
C ILE A 44 19.76 6.13 -3.28
N ALA A 45 19.27 5.92 -4.51
CA ALA A 45 18.74 4.63 -4.95
C ALA A 45 19.88 3.63 -5.21
N LYS A 46 19.65 2.35 -4.85
CA LYS A 46 20.62 1.25 -5.05
C LYS A 46 20.15 0.25 -6.09
N GLU A 47 18.88 0.31 -6.47
CA GLU A 47 18.24 -0.55 -7.49
C GLU A 47 17.19 0.24 -8.29
N ASP A 48 16.76 -0.37 -9.41
CA ASP A 48 15.67 0.16 -10.24
C ASP A 48 14.32 -0.04 -9.55
N GLY A 49 13.45 0.95 -9.59
CA GLY A 49 12.11 0.83 -9.02
C GLY A 49 11.29 2.09 -9.10
N ILE A 50 10.15 2.05 -8.43
CA ILE A 50 9.22 3.19 -8.29
C ILE A 50 9.34 3.73 -6.87
N VAL A 51 9.72 5.00 -6.72
CA VAL A 51 9.79 5.63 -5.41
C VAL A 51 8.39 5.95 -4.88
N ALA A 52 8.15 5.67 -3.59
CA ALA A 52 6.90 6.01 -2.91
C ALA A 52 7.13 6.27 -1.42
N GLY A 53 6.57 7.37 -0.91
CA GLY A 53 6.62 7.70 0.52
C GLY A 53 7.60 8.81 0.89
N LEU A 54 8.01 9.65 -0.05
CA LEU A 54 8.93 10.77 0.20
C LEU A 54 8.43 11.70 1.31
N ALA A 55 7.13 11.97 1.37
CA ALA A 55 6.53 12.77 2.44
C ALA A 55 6.62 12.10 3.83
N VAL A 56 6.53 10.76 3.88
CA VAL A 56 6.69 9.98 5.11
C VAL A 56 8.15 9.99 5.56
N TYR A 57 9.08 9.78 4.62
CA TYR A 57 10.51 9.88 4.84
C TYR A 57 10.89 11.25 5.44
N ALA A 58 10.44 12.34 4.82
CA ALA A 58 10.67 13.69 5.31
C ALA A 58 10.11 13.91 6.72
N ARG A 59 8.90 13.34 6.97
CA ARG A 59 8.22 13.54 8.24
C ARG A 59 8.99 12.94 9.44
N VAL A 60 9.68 11.83 9.24
CA VAL A 60 10.53 11.25 10.29
C VAL A 60 11.56 12.26 10.80
N PHE A 61 12.25 12.95 9.90
CA PHE A 61 13.26 13.95 10.29
C PHE A 61 12.65 15.19 10.92
N THR A 62 11.52 15.69 10.37
CA THR A 62 10.86 16.88 10.95
C THR A 62 10.19 16.61 12.30
N LEU A 63 9.94 15.35 12.67
CA LEU A 63 9.53 14.98 14.03
C LEU A 63 10.69 15.02 15.03
N LEU A 64 11.93 14.79 14.59
CA LEU A 64 13.14 14.85 15.43
C LEU A 64 13.76 16.24 15.45
N ASP A 65 13.76 16.93 14.32
CA ASP A 65 14.27 18.29 14.14
C ASP A 65 13.25 19.11 13.31
N PRO A 66 12.46 19.97 13.93
CA PRO A 66 11.51 20.83 13.20
C PRO A 66 12.17 21.76 12.17
N GLY A 67 13.49 21.99 12.28
CA GLY A 67 14.28 22.80 11.33
C GLY A 67 14.78 22.00 10.12
N ALA A 68 14.61 20.68 10.11
CA ALA A 68 15.08 19.83 9.02
C ALA A 68 14.39 20.19 7.69
N LYS A 69 15.18 20.25 6.61
CA LYS A 69 14.74 20.59 5.26
C LYS A 69 15.11 19.46 4.30
N MET A 70 14.26 19.20 3.32
CA MET A 70 14.49 18.23 2.27
C MET A 70 14.39 18.90 0.90
N GLU A 71 15.40 18.70 0.07
CA GLU A 71 15.36 19.02 -1.35
C GLU A 71 15.24 17.72 -2.13
N PHE A 72 14.09 17.50 -2.74
CA PHE A 72 13.80 16.30 -3.54
C PHE A 72 14.10 16.53 -5.02
N PHE A 73 14.75 15.56 -5.66
CA PHE A 73 15.03 15.53 -7.11
C PHE A 73 14.10 14.57 -7.87
N CYS A 74 13.16 13.98 -7.18
CA CYS A 74 12.11 13.11 -7.70
C CYS A 74 10.82 13.29 -6.89
N ARG A 75 9.76 12.67 -7.33
CA ARG A 75 8.46 12.64 -6.67
C ARG A 75 7.93 11.21 -6.59
N ASP A 76 6.98 10.96 -5.71
CA ASP A 76 6.30 9.68 -5.62
C ASP A 76 5.70 9.28 -6.98
N GLY A 77 6.00 8.06 -7.43
CA GLY A 77 5.61 7.51 -8.73
C GLY A 77 6.70 7.58 -9.80
N ASP A 78 7.78 8.32 -9.58
CA ASP A 78 8.89 8.35 -10.53
C ASP A 78 9.68 7.04 -10.50
N THR A 79 10.15 6.61 -11.68
CA THR A 79 11.12 5.53 -11.82
C THR A 79 12.49 6.04 -11.43
N VAL A 80 13.21 5.27 -10.61
CA VAL A 80 14.56 5.59 -10.16
C VAL A 80 15.54 4.49 -10.54
N GLN A 81 16.84 4.84 -10.63
CA GLN A 81 17.91 3.94 -11.07
C GLN A 81 19.05 3.88 -10.05
N PRO A 82 19.86 2.79 -10.03
CA PRO A 82 21.01 2.68 -9.16
C PRO A 82 21.97 3.87 -9.27
N GLY A 83 22.38 4.42 -8.12
CA GLY A 83 23.26 5.60 -8.04
C GLY A 83 22.56 6.94 -8.17
N GLN A 84 21.27 6.97 -8.49
CA GLN A 84 20.51 8.22 -8.60
C GLN A 84 20.34 8.86 -7.22
N LYS A 85 20.69 10.16 -7.11
CA LYS A 85 20.40 10.99 -5.94
C LYS A 85 18.92 11.39 -5.99
N LEU A 86 18.18 11.03 -4.94
CA LEU A 86 16.74 11.28 -4.82
C LEU A 86 16.43 12.52 -4.00
N ALA A 87 17.26 12.80 -2.98
CA ALA A 87 17.09 13.96 -2.14
C ALA A 87 18.41 14.35 -1.45
N VAL A 88 18.42 15.59 -0.97
CA VAL A 88 19.35 16.08 0.06
C VAL A 88 18.54 16.43 1.31
N VAL A 89 18.95 15.90 2.46
CA VAL A 89 18.37 16.23 3.76
C VAL A 89 19.33 17.09 4.53
N THR A 90 18.89 18.23 5.04
CA THR A 90 19.67 19.17 5.84
C THR A 90 19.00 19.33 7.20
N GLY A 91 19.77 19.24 8.29
CA GLY A 91 19.27 19.37 9.66
C GLY A 91 20.36 19.13 10.70
N ASP A 92 19.98 18.99 11.96
CA ASP A 92 20.90 18.56 13.01
C ASP A 92 21.41 17.14 12.71
N ILE A 93 22.73 16.95 12.61
CA ILE A 93 23.35 15.64 12.34
C ILE A 93 22.82 14.55 13.27
N ARG A 94 22.53 14.88 14.53
CA ARG A 94 21.97 13.92 15.49
C ARG A 94 20.60 13.40 15.03
N ALA A 95 19.71 14.29 14.56
CA ALA A 95 18.42 13.92 14.03
C ALA A 95 18.55 13.12 12.71
N LEU A 96 19.52 13.49 11.85
CA LEU A 96 19.80 12.78 10.60
C LEU A 96 20.28 11.34 10.86
N LEU A 97 21.17 11.13 11.83
CA LEU A 97 21.69 9.81 12.20
C LEU A 97 20.63 8.97 12.90
N SER A 98 19.97 9.50 13.91
CA SER A 98 18.99 8.75 14.71
C SER A 98 17.69 8.45 13.94
N GLY A 99 17.33 9.28 12.95
CA GLY A 99 16.13 9.08 12.12
C GLY A 99 16.34 8.20 10.90
N GLU A 100 17.60 7.98 10.47
CA GLU A 100 17.95 7.30 9.21
C GLU A 100 17.23 5.96 9.03
N ARG A 101 17.31 5.07 10.03
CA ARG A 101 16.81 3.71 9.90
C ARG A 101 15.30 3.67 9.76
N VAL A 102 14.59 4.41 10.61
CA VAL A 102 13.11 4.49 10.55
C VAL A 102 12.65 5.11 9.22
N ALA A 103 13.28 6.21 8.80
CA ALA A 103 12.96 6.87 7.53
C ALA A 103 13.17 5.95 6.33
N LEU A 104 14.32 5.25 6.27
CA LEU A 104 14.62 4.28 5.21
C LEU A 104 13.67 3.08 5.24
N ASN A 105 13.34 2.53 6.40
CA ASN A 105 12.45 1.37 6.51
C ASN A 105 11.08 1.67 5.88
N TYR A 106 10.48 2.84 6.15
CA TYR A 106 9.23 3.23 5.52
C TYR A 106 9.39 3.47 4.03
N LEU A 107 10.40 4.24 3.60
CA LEU A 107 10.57 4.58 2.19
C LEU A 107 10.90 3.33 1.34
N GLN A 108 11.78 2.46 1.80
CA GLN A 108 12.14 1.20 1.14
C GLN A 108 10.92 0.27 1.01
N ARG A 109 10.15 0.12 2.09
CA ARG A 109 8.93 -0.71 2.08
C ARG A 109 7.88 -0.17 1.13
N MET A 110 7.57 1.12 1.20
CA MET A 110 6.57 1.76 0.35
C MET A 110 7.00 1.74 -1.12
N SER A 111 8.26 2.03 -1.41
CA SER A 111 8.79 1.98 -2.78
C SER A 111 8.80 0.56 -3.35
N GLY A 112 9.11 -0.46 -2.54
CA GLY A 112 9.03 -1.84 -2.94
C GLY A 112 7.61 -2.28 -3.30
N ILE A 113 6.62 -1.89 -2.50
CA ILE A 113 5.18 -2.12 -2.79
C ILE A 113 4.77 -1.42 -4.09
N ALA A 114 5.15 -0.15 -4.28
CA ALA A 114 4.85 0.59 -5.49
C ALA A 114 5.49 -0.06 -6.73
N THR A 115 6.75 -0.49 -6.63
CA THR A 115 7.47 -1.19 -7.69
C THR A 115 6.79 -2.50 -8.08
N TYR A 116 6.45 -3.33 -7.09
CA TYR A 116 5.78 -4.60 -7.35
C TYR A 116 4.36 -4.39 -7.91
N THR A 117 3.63 -3.42 -7.40
CA THR A 117 2.31 -3.05 -7.93
C THR A 117 2.41 -2.57 -9.38
N HIS A 118 3.40 -1.74 -9.71
CA HIS A 118 3.63 -1.28 -11.07
C HIS A 118 3.90 -2.43 -12.04
N GLN A 119 4.71 -3.40 -11.63
CA GLN A 119 4.99 -4.59 -12.44
C GLN A 119 3.72 -5.40 -12.75
N LEU A 120 2.78 -5.54 -11.79
CA LEU A 120 1.52 -6.25 -12.01
C LEU A 120 0.53 -5.40 -12.82
N SER A 121 0.41 -4.11 -12.54
CA SER A 121 -0.52 -3.23 -13.26
C SER A 121 -0.17 -3.13 -14.74
N THR A 122 1.12 -3.08 -15.10
CA THR A 122 1.58 -3.08 -16.49
C THR A 122 1.15 -4.34 -17.24
N LEU A 123 1.11 -5.51 -16.58
CA LEU A 123 0.63 -6.74 -17.19
C LEU A 123 -0.88 -6.72 -17.52
N LEU A 124 -1.63 -5.82 -16.91
CA LEU A 124 -3.08 -5.63 -17.13
C LEU A 124 -3.40 -4.45 -18.05
N GLU A 125 -2.41 -3.72 -18.54
CA GLU A 125 -2.64 -2.57 -19.42
C GLU A 125 -3.46 -2.95 -20.67
N GLY A 126 -4.43 -2.10 -21.02
CA GLY A 126 -5.30 -2.28 -22.17
C GLY A 126 -6.45 -3.28 -21.98
N THR A 127 -6.56 -3.94 -20.81
CA THR A 127 -7.62 -4.94 -20.54
C THR A 127 -8.89 -4.34 -19.94
N GLY A 128 -8.80 -3.15 -19.32
CA GLY A 128 -9.88 -2.59 -18.52
C GLY A 128 -9.98 -3.17 -17.09
N ILE A 129 -9.17 -4.17 -16.75
CA ILE A 129 -9.14 -4.77 -15.41
C ILE A 129 -8.40 -3.85 -14.44
N THR A 130 -8.99 -3.57 -13.29
CA THR A 130 -8.36 -2.78 -12.22
C THR A 130 -7.71 -3.69 -11.18
N LEU A 131 -6.41 -3.49 -10.93
CA LEU A 131 -5.67 -4.20 -9.88
C LEU A 131 -5.97 -3.58 -8.51
N LEU A 132 -6.37 -4.41 -7.55
CA LEU A 132 -6.71 -4.02 -6.18
C LEU A 132 -5.74 -4.63 -5.16
N ASP A 133 -5.52 -3.88 -4.08
CA ASP A 133 -4.94 -4.44 -2.85
C ASP A 133 -5.97 -5.22 -2.03
N THR A 134 -5.58 -5.61 -0.82
CA THR A 134 -6.44 -6.30 0.14
C THR A 134 -6.24 -5.74 1.56
N ARG A 135 -6.84 -6.38 2.56
CA ARG A 135 -6.56 -6.13 3.99
C ARG A 135 -5.40 -6.97 4.54
N LYS A 136 -4.72 -7.76 3.72
CA LYS A 136 -3.54 -8.56 4.08
C LYS A 136 -2.29 -7.65 4.13
N THR A 137 -2.30 -6.68 5.02
CA THR A 137 -1.23 -5.68 5.24
C THR A 137 -0.52 -5.96 6.55
N SER A 138 0.71 -5.44 6.69
CA SER A 138 1.40 -5.43 7.98
C SER A 138 0.56 -4.67 9.02
N PRO A 139 0.39 -5.20 10.25
CA PRO A 139 -0.33 -4.49 11.30
C PRO A 139 0.21 -3.06 11.47
N ASN A 140 -0.70 -2.11 11.69
CA ASN A 140 -0.45 -0.68 11.83
C ASN A 140 0.11 0.05 10.58
N ASN A 141 0.62 -0.68 9.57
CA ASN A 141 1.21 -0.07 8.36
C ASN A 141 0.25 0.07 7.17
N ARG A 142 -1.03 -0.26 7.32
CA ARG A 142 -2.01 -0.27 6.22
C ARG A 142 -2.14 1.05 5.48
N ILE A 143 -2.08 2.17 6.18
CA ILE A 143 -2.17 3.50 5.57
C ILE A 143 -1.01 3.77 4.60
N PHE A 144 0.20 3.33 4.95
CA PHE A 144 1.39 3.47 4.15
C PHE A 144 1.37 2.50 2.96
N GLU A 145 1.06 1.22 3.21
CA GLU A 145 1.06 0.16 2.20
C GLU A 145 -0.02 0.40 1.13
N LYS A 146 -1.24 0.80 1.52
CA LYS A 146 -2.31 1.15 0.57
C LYS A 146 -2.01 2.43 -0.23
N TYR A 147 -1.33 3.39 0.36
CA TYR A 147 -0.84 4.55 -0.36
C TYR A 147 0.16 4.14 -1.46
N ALA A 148 1.12 3.28 -1.10
CA ALA A 148 2.14 2.78 -2.03
C ALA A 148 1.55 1.99 -3.21
N VAL A 149 0.50 1.19 -2.97
CA VAL A 149 -0.24 0.50 -4.05
C VAL A 149 -0.79 1.50 -5.06
N ARG A 150 -1.38 2.62 -4.61
CA ARG A 150 -1.89 3.65 -5.53
C ARG A 150 -0.78 4.33 -6.32
N VAL A 151 0.35 4.60 -5.68
CA VAL A 151 1.53 5.18 -6.35
C VAL A 151 2.05 4.24 -7.44
N GLY A 152 2.01 2.92 -7.22
CA GLY A 152 2.40 1.91 -8.19
C GLY A 152 1.38 1.66 -9.31
N GLY A 153 0.25 2.40 -9.35
CA GLY A 153 -0.77 2.28 -10.41
C GLY A 153 -1.91 1.30 -10.10
N GLY A 154 -1.94 0.71 -8.90
CA GLY A 154 -3.06 -0.06 -8.40
C GLY A 154 -4.16 0.82 -7.80
N SER A 155 -5.24 0.19 -7.37
CA SER A 155 -6.35 0.81 -6.64
C SER A 155 -6.55 0.15 -5.29
N ASN A 156 -7.23 0.85 -4.37
CA ASN A 156 -7.49 0.29 -3.07
C ASN A 156 -8.85 -0.44 -3.02
N HIS A 157 -8.85 -1.66 -2.52
CA HIS A 157 -10.00 -2.30 -1.93
C HIS A 157 -10.32 -1.64 -0.58
N ARG A 158 -11.41 -2.01 0.09
CA ARG A 158 -11.80 -1.47 1.40
C ARG A 158 -10.60 -1.39 2.36
N THR A 159 -10.47 -0.28 3.08
CA THR A 159 -9.38 -0.03 4.02
C THR A 159 -9.61 -0.75 5.34
N GLY A 160 -10.86 -0.86 5.76
CA GLY A 160 -11.24 -1.50 7.01
C GLY A 160 -12.56 -2.27 6.93
N LEU A 161 -13.13 -2.57 8.08
CA LEU A 161 -14.42 -3.25 8.16
C LEU A 161 -15.60 -2.29 8.02
N SER A 162 -15.34 -0.99 8.05
CA SER A 162 -16.38 0.05 8.05
C SER A 162 -16.70 0.65 6.68
N ASP A 163 -15.87 0.42 5.66
CA ASP A 163 -15.99 1.08 4.34
C ASP A 163 -17.10 0.48 3.50
N GLY A 164 -17.14 -0.85 3.42
CA GLY A 164 -18.08 -1.61 2.61
C GLY A 164 -18.32 -3.00 3.19
N VAL A 165 -19.41 -3.61 2.76
CA VAL A 165 -19.74 -4.99 3.14
C VAL A 165 -18.99 -5.96 2.25
N LEU A 166 -18.32 -6.95 2.84
CA LEU A 166 -17.79 -8.12 2.14
C LEU A 166 -18.23 -9.36 2.93
N LEU A 167 -19.14 -10.11 2.31
CA LEU A 167 -19.68 -11.36 2.85
C LEU A 167 -18.82 -12.51 2.34
N LYS A 168 -18.20 -13.22 3.28
CA LYS A 168 -17.34 -14.38 3.04
C LYS A 168 -18.02 -15.65 3.49
N ASP A 169 -17.39 -16.80 3.20
CA ASP A 169 -17.82 -18.14 3.58
C ASP A 169 -18.44 -18.22 4.99
N ASN A 170 -17.74 -17.74 5.99
CA ASN A 170 -18.20 -17.75 7.38
C ASN A 170 -19.41 -16.83 7.63
N HIS A 171 -19.54 -15.71 6.93
CA HIS A 171 -20.71 -14.84 7.03
C HIS A 171 -21.92 -15.52 6.37
N ILE A 172 -21.69 -16.13 5.20
CA ILE A 172 -22.71 -16.87 4.44
C ILE A 172 -23.22 -18.07 5.25
N GLY A 173 -22.30 -18.86 5.84
CA GLY A 173 -22.63 -19.97 6.71
C GLY A 173 -23.42 -19.52 7.94
N ALA A 174 -23.01 -18.47 8.61
CA ALA A 174 -23.70 -17.92 9.78
C ALA A 174 -25.11 -17.40 9.46
N ALA A 175 -25.31 -16.81 8.27
CA ALA A 175 -26.62 -16.32 7.81
C ALA A 175 -27.53 -17.45 7.31
N GLY A 176 -26.98 -18.62 6.93
CA GLY A 176 -27.69 -19.74 6.36
C GLY A 176 -27.95 -19.63 4.85
N GLY A 177 -27.01 -19.06 4.09
CA GLY A 177 -27.00 -18.97 2.64
C GLY A 177 -26.72 -17.56 2.10
N VAL A 178 -26.30 -17.47 0.82
CA VAL A 178 -25.92 -16.24 0.15
C VAL A 178 -27.06 -15.23 0.12
N ALA A 179 -28.25 -15.64 -0.34
CA ALA A 179 -29.41 -14.74 -0.45
C ALA A 179 -29.81 -14.12 0.90
N LYS A 180 -29.77 -14.92 1.99
CA LYS A 180 -30.06 -14.41 3.33
C LYS A 180 -29.01 -13.43 3.79
N ALA A 181 -27.72 -13.73 3.58
CA ALA A 181 -26.61 -12.87 3.95
C ALA A 181 -26.69 -11.50 3.26
N VAL A 182 -26.93 -11.48 1.94
CA VAL A 182 -27.13 -10.26 1.15
C VAL A 182 -28.34 -9.47 1.64
N LYS A 183 -29.46 -10.13 1.88
CA LYS A 183 -30.67 -9.46 2.39
C LYS A 183 -30.44 -8.81 3.76
N MET A 184 -29.81 -9.52 4.69
CA MET A 184 -29.47 -8.99 6.02
C MET A 184 -28.50 -7.81 5.91
N ALA A 185 -27.47 -7.93 5.08
CA ALA A 185 -26.52 -6.87 4.84
C ALA A 185 -27.19 -5.61 4.23
N ARG A 186 -28.11 -5.78 3.28
CA ARG A 186 -28.85 -4.68 2.65
C ARG A 186 -29.76 -3.95 3.64
N GLN A 187 -30.33 -4.66 4.61
CA GLN A 187 -31.16 -4.08 5.65
C GLN A 187 -30.33 -3.30 6.71
N TYR A 188 -29.10 -3.73 6.98
CA TYR A 188 -28.25 -3.15 8.01
C TYR A 188 -27.36 -2.02 7.49
N ALA A 189 -26.75 -2.20 6.32
CA ALA A 189 -25.79 -1.25 5.75
C ALA A 189 -26.49 0.02 5.25
N SER A 190 -25.85 1.18 5.41
CA SER A 190 -26.32 2.40 4.77
C SER A 190 -26.35 2.25 3.24
N PHE A 191 -27.28 2.94 2.58
CA PHE A 191 -27.53 2.83 1.12
C PHE A 191 -26.30 3.14 0.25
N VAL A 192 -25.33 3.89 0.76
CA VAL A 192 -24.10 4.25 0.04
C VAL A 192 -23.07 3.12 0.04
N ARG A 193 -23.20 2.10 0.90
CA ARG A 193 -22.25 1.00 0.98
C ARG A 193 -22.57 -0.08 -0.03
N LYS A 194 -21.57 -0.47 -0.82
CA LYS A 194 -21.64 -1.62 -1.68
C LYS A 194 -21.64 -2.91 -0.87
N ILE A 195 -22.35 -3.92 -1.38
CA ILE A 195 -22.35 -5.29 -0.85
C ILE A 195 -21.61 -6.17 -1.84
N GLU A 196 -20.49 -6.67 -1.39
CA GLU A 196 -19.68 -7.63 -2.09
C GLU A 196 -19.86 -9.01 -1.46
N VAL A 197 -19.89 -10.05 -2.31
CA VAL A 197 -20.05 -11.45 -1.90
C VAL A 197 -18.94 -12.28 -2.51
N GLU A 198 -18.20 -12.98 -1.67
CA GLU A 198 -17.18 -13.97 -2.06
C GLU A 198 -17.88 -15.31 -2.32
N VAL A 199 -17.68 -15.88 -3.50
CA VAL A 199 -18.31 -17.12 -3.95
C VAL A 199 -17.28 -18.06 -4.58
N GLU A 200 -17.50 -19.37 -4.45
CA GLU A 200 -16.60 -20.42 -4.94
C GLU A 200 -17.25 -21.30 -6.01
N THR A 201 -18.58 -21.22 -6.20
CA THR A 201 -19.31 -22.06 -7.14
C THR A 201 -20.26 -21.25 -8.05
N LEU A 202 -20.60 -21.80 -9.22
CA LEU A 202 -21.53 -21.17 -10.14
C LEU A 202 -22.97 -21.08 -9.57
N GLU A 203 -23.36 -21.99 -8.68
CA GLU A 203 -24.60 -21.94 -7.95
C GLU A 203 -24.66 -20.72 -7.03
N GLN A 204 -23.60 -20.47 -6.27
CA GLN A 204 -23.49 -19.29 -5.42
C GLN A 204 -23.45 -17.98 -6.25
N VAL A 205 -22.83 -17.99 -7.45
CA VAL A 205 -22.86 -16.86 -8.38
C VAL A 205 -24.31 -16.51 -8.75
N LYS A 206 -25.12 -17.51 -9.13
CA LYS A 206 -26.56 -17.29 -9.47
C LYS A 206 -27.31 -16.70 -8.28
N GLU A 207 -27.13 -17.30 -7.10
CA GLU A 207 -27.79 -16.85 -5.87
C GLU A 207 -27.39 -15.41 -5.51
N ALA A 208 -26.10 -15.04 -5.63
CA ALA A 208 -25.61 -13.69 -5.37
C ALA A 208 -26.19 -12.65 -6.36
N VAL A 209 -26.29 -13.01 -7.65
CA VAL A 209 -26.89 -12.17 -8.68
C VAL A 209 -28.37 -11.94 -8.40
N GLU A 210 -29.14 -13.02 -8.10
CA GLU A 210 -30.56 -12.94 -7.79
C GLU A 210 -30.85 -12.15 -6.51
N ALA A 211 -29.96 -12.25 -5.53
CA ALA A 211 -30.03 -11.49 -4.29
C ALA A 211 -29.64 -10.00 -4.44
N GLY A 212 -29.10 -9.59 -5.59
CA GLY A 212 -28.75 -8.22 -5.90
C GLY A 212 -27.45 -7.76 -5.21
N ALA A 213 -26.42 -8.61 -5.17
CA ALA A 213 -25.07 -8.20 -4.78
C ALA A 213 -24.55 -7.13 -5.75
N ASP A 214 -23.80 -6.15 -5.21
CA ASP A 214 -23.21 -5.08 -6.02
C ASP A 214 -21.90 -5.53 -6.70
N ILE A 215 -21.15 -6.42 -6.01
CA ILE A 215 -19.89 -6.99 -6.47
C ILE A 215 -19.91 -8.49 -6.13
N ILE A 216 -19.43 -9.31 -7.07
CA ILE A 216 -19.30 -10.76 -6.88
C ILE A 216 -17.81 -11.10 -7.05
N MET A 217 -17.20 -11.54 -5.95
CA MET A 217 -15.81 -11.99 -5.94
C MET A 217 -15.76 -13.49 -6.19
N LEU A 218 -15.09 -13.86 -7.28
CA LEU A 218 -14.85 -15.22 -7.71
C LEU A 218 -13.56 -15.73 -7.04
N ASP A 219 -13.69 -16.45 -5.92
CA ASP A 219 -12.55 -16.88 -5.13
C ASP A 219 -12.06 -18.26 -5.55
N ASN A 220 -10.78 -18.34 -5.92
CA ASN A 220 -10.08 -19.58 -6.33
C ASN A 220 -10.80 -20.39 -7.46
N MET A 221 -11.60 -19.75 -8.31
CA MET A 221 -12.27 -20.40 -9.43
C MET A 221 -11.31 -20.63 -10.62
N SER A 222 -11.60 -21.68 -11.41
CA SER A 222 -10.88 -21.92 -12.67
C SER A 222 -11.19 -20.83 -13.71
N ASP A 223 -10.28 -20.63 -14.68
CA ASP A 223 -10.51 -19.68 -15.78
C ASP A 223 -11.79 -19.98 -16.57
N GLU A 224 -12.12 -21.27 -16.74
CA GLU A 224 -13.34 -21.71 -17.40
C GLU A 224 -14.59 -21.32 -16.59
N ASP A 225 -14.57 -21.56 -15.28
CA ASP A 225 -15.72 -21.23 -14.43
C ASP A 225 -15.85 -19.72 -14.23
N MET A 226 -14.75 -18.97 -14.19
CA MET A 226 -14.81 -17.50 -14.19
C MET A 226 -15.47 -16.95 -15.47
N ARG A 227 -15.18 -17.49 -16.66
CA ARG A 227 -15.87 -17.11 -17.91
C ARG A 227 -17.37 -17.41 -17.87
N LYS A 228 -17.74 -18.58 -17.34
CA LYS A 228 -19.16 -18.93 -17.12
C LYS A 228 -19.81 -17.98 -16.12
N ALA A 229 -19.13 -17.67 -15.01
CA ALA A 229 -19.62 -16.72 -14.01
C ALA A 229 -19.84 -15.32 -14.59
N VAL A 230 -18.88 -14.78 -15.36
CA VAL A 230 -19.03 -13.49 -16.05
C VAL A 230 -20.25 -13.49 -16.97
N THR A 231 -20.43 -14.58 -17.73
CA THR A 231 -21.61 -14.75 -18.59
C THR A 231 -22.92 -14.80 -17.80
N LEU A 232 -22.94 -15.50 -16.65
CA LEU A 232 -24.13 -15.58 -15.77
C LEU A 232 -24.43 -14.22 -15.11
N ILE A 233 -23.40 -13.49 -14.70
CA ILE A 233 -23.57 -12.17 -14.08
C ILE A 233 -24.11 -11.16 -15.10
N ALA A 234 -23.65 -11.23 -16.34
CA ALA A 234 -24.16 -10.43 -17.47
C ALA A 234 -24.28 -8.93 -17.16
N GLY A 235 -23.28 -8.35 -16.48
CA GLY A 235 -23.23 -6.94 -16.11
C GLY A 235 -24.19 -6.50 -14.99
N ARG A 236 -24.90 -7.40 -14.34
CA ARG A 236 -25.81 -7.08 -13.21
C ARG A 236 -25.08 -6.76 -11.91
N ALA A 237 -23.86 -7.23 -11.77
CA ALA A 237 -22.92 -6.90 -10.69
C ALA A 237 -21.53 -6.70 -11.28
N LYS A 238 -20.64 -6.02 -10.53
CA LYS A 238 -19.22 -6.00 -10.84
C LYS A 238 -18.58 -7.34 -10.48
N THR A 239 -17.52 -7.71 -11.20
CA THR A 239 -16.82 -8.97 -11.01
C THR A 239 -15.42 -8.73 -10.47
N GLU A 240 -15.03 -9.49 -9.45
CA GLU A 240 -13.68 -9.51 -8.93
C GLU A 240 -13.12 -10.93 -8.96
N CYS A 241 -11.85 -11.10 -9.39
CA CYS A 241 -11.11 -12.35 -9.22
C CYS A 241 -10.21 -12.22 -7.99
N SER A 242 -10.25 -13.22 -7.13
CA SER A 242 -9.40 -13.36 -5.94
C SER A 242 -8.80 -14.77 -5.88
N GLY A 243 -7.74 -14.91 -5.07
CA GLY A 243 -7.07 -16.19 -4.82
C GLY A 243 -5.72 -16.33 -5.54
N ASN A 244 -4.64 -16.30 -4.76
CA ASN A 244 -3.26 -16.59 -5.19
C ASN A 244 -2.79 -15.85 -6.46
N VAL A 245 -3.24 -14.61 -6.65
CA VAL A 245 -2.83 -13.79 -7.81
C VAL A 245 -1.43 -13.22 -7.56
N THR A 246 -0.50 -13.55 -8.47
CA THR A 246 0.89 -13.12 -8.46
C THR A 246 1.31 -12.63 -9.84
N ARG A 247 2.53 -12.10 -9.96
CA ARG A 247 3.11 -11.65 -11.23
C ARG A 247 3.15 -12.77 -12.29
N GLU A 248 3.39 -14.01 -11.87
CA GLU A 248 3.55 -15.16 -12.76
C GLU A 248 2.24 -15.62 -13.39
N ASN A 249 1.10 -15.32 -12.76
CA ASN A 249 -0.19 -15.83 -13.19
C ASN A 249 -1.24 -14.79 -13.56
N ILE A 250 -1.02 -13.51 -13.25
CA ILE A 250 -2.01 -12.45 -13.47
C ILE A 250 -2.36 -12.26 -14.96
N ALA A 251 -1.41 -12.49 -15.86
CA ALA A 251 -1.61 -12.31 -17.28
C ALA A 251 -2.70 -13.22 -17.88
N ARG A 252 -2.99 -14.39 -17.27
CA ARG A 252 -4.07 -15.30 -17.68
C ARG A 252 -5.48 -14.69 -17.58
N LEU A 253 -5.60 -13.65 -16.74
CA LEU A 253 -6.90 -13.00 -16.48
C LEU A 253 -7.32 -12.02 -17.59
N ARG A 254 -6.41 -11.65 -18.49
CA ARG A 254 -6.61 -10.59 -19.50
C ARG A 254 -7.88 -10.76 -20.36
N ASP A 255 -8.22 -12.01 -20.68
CA ASP A 255 -9.31 -12.32 -21.61
C ASP A 255 -10.54 -12.98 -20.92
N ILE A 256 -10.64 -12.88 -19.59
CA ILE A 256 -11.77 -13.48 -18.84
C ILE A 256 -12.98 -12.56 -18.84
N GLY A 257 -12.79 -11.24 -18.90
CA GLY A 257 -13.87 -10.26 -18.90
C GLY A 257 -14.30 -9.81 -17.49
N ILE A 258 -13.44 -9.96 -16.49
CA ILE A 258 -13.65 -9.46 -15.13
C ILE A 258 -13.35 -7.95 -15.03
N ASP A 259 -13.94 -7.27 -14.04
CA ASP A 259 -13.71 -5.84 -13.78
C ASP A 259 -12.50 -5.59 -12.86
N TYR A 260 -12.32 -6.45 -11.88
CA TYR A 260 -11.30 -6.27 -10.82
C TYR A 260 -10.51 -7.56 -10.59
N VAL A 261 -9.26 -7.38 -10.15
CA VAL A 261 -8.44 -8.47 -9.60
C VAL A 261 -7.78 -7.99 -8.32
N SER A 262 -7.94 -8.73 -7.23
CA SER A 262 -7.26 -8.42 -5.97
C SER A 262 -6.09 -9.35 -5.69
N SER A 263 -5.00 -8.77 -5.18
CA SER A 263 -3.80 -9.51 -4.80
C SER A 263 -3.29 -9.06 -3.44
N GLY A 264 -3.25 -10.00 -2.49
CA GLY A 264 -2.60 -9.79 -1.20
C GLY A 264 -1.08 -9.67 -1.31
N ALA A 265 -0.49 -10.27 -2.36
CA ALA A 265 0.95 -10.25 -2.59
C ALA A 265 1.51 -8.84 -2.77
N LEU A 266 0.70 -7.89 -3.22
CA LEU A 266 1.08 -6.48 -3.34
C LEU A 266 1.62 -5.91 -2.02
N THR A 267 1.10 -6.39 -0.90
CA THR A 267 1.43 -5.86 0.43
C THR A 267 2.16 -6.86 1.31
N HIS A 268 1.78 -8.15 1.34
CA HIS A 268 2.42 -9.09 2.26
C HIS A 268 3.70 -9.75 1.69
N SER A 269 3.93 -9.70 0.36
CA SER A 269 5.05 -10.39 -0.29
C SER A 269 5.92 -9.49 -1.18
N ALA A 270 5.59 -8.20 -1.32
CA ALA A 270 6.44 -7.27 -2.06
C ALA A 270 7.81 -7.14 -1.39
N PRO A 271 8.94 -7.28 -2.14
CA PRO A 271 10.26 -6.96 -1.63
C PRO A 271 10.37 -5.46 -1.31
N ILE A 272 11.36 -5.08 -0.54
CA ILE A 272 11.73 -3.67 -0.39
C ILE A 272 12.47 -3.18 -1.64
N LEU A 273 12.52 -1.85 -1.85
CA LEU A 273 13.44 -1.21 -2.80
C LEU A 273 14.69 -0.76 -2.01
N ASP A 274 15.88 -1.17 -2.43
CA ASP A 274 17.10 -0.79 -1.70
C ASP A 274 17.46 0.69 -1.93
N LEU A 275 17.49 1.42 -0.82
CA LEU A 275 17.83 2.84 -0.74
C LEU A 275 18.84 3.07 0.40
N SER A 276 19.69 4.09 0.30
CA SER A 276 20.64 4.40 1.37
C SER A 276 20.84 5.91 1.55
N MET A 277 21.13 6.30 2.77
CA MET A 277 21.67 7.63 3.08
C MET A 277 23.20 7.56 3.03
N LYS A 278 23.84 8.53 2.34
CA LYS A 278 25.30 8.57 2.11
C LYS A 278 25.81 10.00 2.16
N HIS A 279 27.13 10.13 2.31
CA HIS A 279 27.83 11.41 2.24
C HIS A 279 27.39 12.40 3.32
N LEU A 280 27.07 11.90 4.54
CA LEU A 280 26.78 12.77 5.67
C LEU A 280 28.02 13.65 5.95
N ARG A 281 27.82 14.96 6.06
CA ARG A 281 28.88 15.91 6.43
C ARG A 281 28.30 17.10 7.20
N PRO A 282 29.08 17.70 8.10
CA PRO A 282 28.76 19.01 8.65
C PRO A 282 28.64 20.07 7.55
N LEU A 283 27.79 21.08 7.77
CA LEU A 283 27.80 22.29 6.94
C LEU A 283 28.99 23.17 7.32
N THR A 284 29.61 23.81 6.32
CA THR A 284 30.66 24.78 6.54
C THR A 284 30.10 26.17 6.89
N GLU A 285 30.91 27.03 7.53
CA GLU A 285 30.53 28.43 7.77
C GLU A 285 30.20 29.10 6.41
N GLY A 286 28.95 29.47 6.21
CA GLY A 286 28.41 30.05 4.96
C GLY A 286 27.44 29.18 4.20
N GLU A 287 27.30 27.89 4.54
CA GLU A 287 26.26 26.98 4.05
C GLU A 287 25.08 26.82 5.04
N ALA A 288 25.29 27.26 6.32
CA ALA A 288 24.35 27.12 7.42
C ALA A 288 23.22 28.17 7.42
#